data_da02ddd2c741ca74044c881d13cf2afd
#
_entry.id   da02ddd2c741ca74044c881d13cf2afd
#
_cell.length_a   1.000
_cell.length_b   1.000
_cell.length_c   1.000
_cell.angle_alpha   90.00
_cell.angle_beta   90.00
_cell.angle_gamma   90.00
#
_symmetry.space_group_name_H-M   'P 1'
#
loop_
_entity.id
_entity.type
_entity.pdbx_description
1 polymer ?
#
loop_
_entity_poly.entity_id
_entity_poly.type
_entity_poly.pdbx_seq_one_letter_code
_entity_poly.pdbx_strand_id
1 'polypeptide(L)'
;MQASIPKIIHYVWLGGKPLTPLAEKCIESWKKYCPDYQIVRWDESNFDVKQNRYCREAYDAKKWAFASDYVRLWVLVNEGGIYMDTDVEVLRPLDVFLELQAFSGFEADDRLSTGLMASSPHQPFFEKLLRDYDGRSFVKPNGSFDLTTNVWLLQMLAWIRAWF
;
A
#
# COMPACT_ATOMS: atom_id res chain seq x y z
N MET A 1 -23.63 -10.91 1.99
CA MET A 1 -22.43 -11.48 1.37
C MET A 1 -21.22 -10.81 2.00
N GLN A 2 -20.25 -11.57 2.48
CA GLN A 2 -19.02 -11.03 3.03
C GLN A 2 -18.23 -10.41 1.88
N ALA A 3 -17.75 -9.17 2.02
CA ALA A 3 -16.99 -8.51 0.96
C ALA A 3 -15.68 -9.28 0.74
N SER A 4 -15.44 -9.72 -0.48
CA SER A 4 -14.20 -10.38 -0.90
C SER A 4 -13.20 -9.36 -1.42
N ILE A 5 -11.93 -9.75 -1.50
CA ILE A 5 -10.88 -8.92 -2.09
C ILE A 5 -11.05 -8.89 -3.61
N PRO A 6 -11.18 -7.72 -4.26
CA PRO A 6 -11.25 -7.62 -5.71
C PRO A 6 -10.00 -8.15 -6.42
N LYS A 7 -10.16 -8.70 -7.63
CA LYS A 7 -9.06 -9.12 -8.51
C LYS A 7 -8.36 -7.93 -9.16
N ILE A 8 -7.82 -7.06 -8.34
CA ILE A 8 -7.09 -5.85 -8.76
C ILE A 8 -5.75 -5.83 -8.03
N ILE A 9 -4.67 -5.67 -8.78
CA ILE A 9 -3.33 -5.45 -8.24
C ILE A 9 -2.98 -3.99 -8.43
N HIS A 10 -2.65 -3.31 -7.36
CA HIS A 10 -2.27 -1.90 -7.33
C HIS A 10 -0.78 -1.74 -7.04
N TYR A 11 -0.15 -0.79 -7.71
CA TYR A 11 1.18 -0.32 -7.35
C TYR A 11 1.29 1.20 -7.51
N VAL A 12 2.19 1.82 -6.78
CA VAL A 12 2.44 3.26 -6.81
C VAL A 12 3.78 3.54 -7.45
N TRP A 13 3.81 4.47 -8.42
CA TRP A 13 5.04 4.88 -9.08
C TRP A 13 5.05 6.39 -9.31
N LEU A 14 5.59 7.14 -8.37
CA LEU A 14 5.63 8.61 -8.37
C LEU A 14 6.96 9.15 -8.89
N GLY A 15 6.96 10.43 -9.29
CA GLY A 15 8.15 11.16 -9.72
C GLY A 15 8.48 11.06 -11.22
N GLY A 16 7.58 10.47 -12.02
CA GLY A 16 7.62 10.49 -13.49
C GLY A 16 8.79 9.75 -14.16
N LYS A 17 9.60 9.00 -13.40
CA LYS A 17 10.71 8.22 -13.98
C LYS A 17 10.21 6.94 -14.64
N PRO A 18 10.92 6.39 -15.64
CA PRO A 18 10.65 5.04 -16.15
C PRO A 18 10.71 3.98 -15.05
N LEU A 19 9.99 2.88 -15.23
CA LEU A 19 10.11 1.71 -14.37
C LEU A 19 11.55 1.18 -14.41
N THR A 20 12.03 0.65 -13.30
CA THR A 20 13.31 -0.04 -13.27
C THR A 20 13.18 -1.45 -13.86
N PRO A 21 14.26 -2.08 -14.37
CA PRO A 21 14.22 -3.47 -14.83
C PRO A 21 13.68 -4.45 -13.76
N LEU A 22 13.95 -4.19 -12.49
CA LEU A 22 13.41 -5.00 -11.38
C LEU A 22 11.88 -4.84 -11.29
N ALA A 23 11.38 -3.60 -11.34
CA ALA A 23 9.94 -3.34 -11.31
C ALA A 23 9.22 -3.99 -12.49
N GLU A 24 9.78 -3.88 -13.70
CA GLU A 24 9.23 -4.54 -14.90
C GLU A 24 9.17 -6.05 -14.73
N LYS A 25 10.27 -6.69 -14.23
CA LYS A 25 10.31 -8.13 -13.95
C LYS A 25 9.23 -8.56 -12.95
N CYS A 26 9.05 -7.80 -11.87
CA CYS A 26 8.04 -8.10 -10.86
C CYS A 26 6.63 -7.99 -11.45
N ILE A 27 6.33 -6.92 -12.19
CA ILE A 27 5.02 -6.73 -12.85
C ILE A 27 4.74 -7.84 -13.87
N GLU A 28 5.73 -8.31 -14.63
CA GLU A 28 5.56 -9.46 -15.52
C GLU A 28 5.22 -10.75 -14.75
N SER A 29 5.79 -10.95 -13.55
CA SER A 29 5.40 -12.07 -12.70
C SER A 29 3.92 -12.00 -12.28
N TRP A 30 3.40 -10.79 -12.00
CA TRP A 30 1.97 -10.60 -11.66
C TRP A 30 1.07 -10.97 -12.83
N LYS A 31 1.40 -10.52 -14.05
CA LYS A 31 0.66 -10.89 -15.27
C LYS A 31 0.68 -12.40 -15.51
N LYS A 32 1.83 -13.04 -15.24
CA LYS A 32 1.99 -14.49 -15.43
C LYS A 32 1.15 -15.32 -14.48
N TYR A 33 1.15 -14.98 -13.19
CA TYR A 33 0.50 -15.79 -12.16
C TYR A 33 -0.92 -15.33 -11.78
N CYS A 34 -1.30 -14.12 -12.18
CA CYS A 34 -2.61 -13.51 -11.96
C CYS A 34 -3.16 -12.93 -13.29
N PRO A 35 -3.30 -13.74 -14.37
CA PRO A 35 -3.59 -13.23 -15.71
C PRO A 35 -4.98 -12.59 -15.86
N ASP A 36 -5.91 -12.90 -14.96
CA ASP A 36 -7.28 -12.37 -14.92
C ASP A 36 -7.45 -11.20 -13.93
N TYR A 37 -6.34 -10.70 -13.36
CA TYR A 37 -6.36 -9.53 -12.49
C TYR A 37 -6.13 -8.25 -13.30
N GLN A 38 -6.86 -7.21 -12.95
CA GLN A 38 -6.54 -5.86 -13.41
C GLN A 38 -5.29 -5.36 -12.68
N ILE A 39 -4.29 -4.86 -13.41
CA ILE A 39 -3.10 -4.22 -12.81
C ILE A 39 -3.23 -2.72 -12.99
N VAL A 40 -3.25 -1.97 -11.89
CA VAL A 40 -3.44 -0.52 -11.86
C VAL A 40 -2.20 0.15 -11.32
N ARG A 41 -1.58 1.00 -12.14
CA ARG A 41 -0.53 1.93 -11.72
C ARG A 41 -1.17 3.20 -11.17
N TRP A 42 -0.70 3.62 -10.00
CA TRP A 42 -1.07 4.91 -9.40
C TRP A 42 0.10 5.87 -9.50
N ASP A 43 -0.12 6.99 -10.12
CA ASP A 43 0.84 8.08 -10.28
C ASP A 43 0.11 9.43 -10.34
N GLU A 44 0.84 10.49 -10.65
CA GLU A 44 0.33 11.87 -10.69
C GLU A 44 -0.78 12.10 -11.74
N SER A 45 -0.97 11.18 -12.67
CA SER A 45 -2.02 11.30 -13.70
C SER A 45 -3.40 10.86 -13.21
N ASN A 46 -3.46 10.02 -12.17
CA ASN A 46 -4.70 9.43 -11.68
C ASN A 46 -4.87 9.51 -10.15
N PHE A 47 -3.91 10.09 -9.42
CA PHE A 47 -4.00 10.32 -7.99
C PHE A 47 -3.60 11.75 -7.62
N ASP A 48 -4.47 12.45 -6.88
CA ASP A 48 -4.15 13.77 -6.35
C ASP A 48 -3.29 13.66 -5.08
N VAL A 49 -1.98 13.78 -5.23
CA VAL A 49 -1.02 13.75 -4.12
C VAL A 49 -1.22 14.91 -3.12
N LYS A 50 -2.01 15.93 -3.47
CA LYS A 50 -2.25 17.10 -2.62
C LYS A 50 -3.46 16.94 -1.71
N GLN A 51 -4.28 15.90 -1.90
CA GLN A 51 -5.50 15.70 -1.11
C GLN A 51 -5.23 15.43 0.39
N ASN A 52 -4.00 15.01 0.75
CA ASN A 52 -3.58 14.83 2.12
C ASN A 52 -2.30 15.59 2.40
N ARG A 53 -2.20 16.23 3.56
CA ARG A 53 -1.04 17.05 3.94
C ARG A 53 0.27 16.27 3.98
N TYR A 54 0.28 15.12 4.65
CA TYR A 54 1.47 14.27 4.77
C TYR A 54 1.97 13.81 3.39
N CYS A 55 1.05 13.31 2.56
CA CYS A 55 1.36 12.85 1.21
C CYS A 55 1.98 13.98 0.36
N ARG A 56 1.36 15.16 0.35
CA ARG A 56 1.85 16.34 -0.36
C ARG A 56 3.25 16.74 0.10
N GLU A 57 3.46 16.86 1.41
CA GLU A 57 4.75 17.28 1.98
C GLU A 57 5.86 16.26 1.65
N ALA A 58 5.57 14.97 1.72
CA ALA A 58 6.49 13.91 1.32
C ALA A 58 6.80 13.95 -0.19
N TYR A 59 5.77 14.19 -1.01
CA TYR A 59 5.90 14.33 -2.45
C TYR A 59 6.78 15.56 -2.81
N ASP A 60 6.50 16.73 -2.24
CA ASP A 60 7.26 17.96 -2.48
C ASP A 60 8.74 17.82 -2.06
N ALA A 61 8.99 17.04 -0.99
CA ALA A 61 10.34 16.70 -0.55
C ALA A 61 11.00 15.59 -1.40
N LYS A 62 10.35 15.08 -2.45
CA LYS A 62 10.79 13.97 -3.31
C LYS A 62 11.07 12.67 -2.52
N LYS A 63 10.33 12.47 -1.43
CA LYS A 63 10.38 11.27 -0.60
C LYS A 63 9.26 10.30 -1.03
N TRP A 64 9.42 9.75 -2.23
CA TRP A 64 8.40 8.96 -2.93
C TRP A 64 7.88 7.77 -2.12
N ALA A 65 8.75 7.08 -1.39
CA ALA A 65 8.36 5.96 -0.53
C ALA A 65 7.34 6.39 0.54
N PHE A 66 7.55 7.55 1.19
CA PHE A 66 6.63 8.07 2.21
C PHE A 66 5.33 8.60 1.61
N ALA A 67 5.38 9.22 0.43
CA ALA A 67 4.16 9.60 -0.28
C ALA A 67 3.36 8.34 -0.66
N SER A 68 4.01 7.29 -1.17
CA SER A 68 3.36 6.02 -1.51
C SER A 68 2.77 5.29 -0.30
N ASP A 69 3.30 5.49 0.91
CA ASP A 69 2.74 4.94 2.14
C ASP A 69 1.29 5.42 2.40
N TYR A 70 0.98 6.67 2.07
CA TYR A 70 -0.39 7.16 2.12
C TYR A 70 -1.24 6.61 0.96
N VAL A 71 -0.70 6.67 -0.27
CA VAL A 71 -1.45 6.27 -1.48
C VAL A 71 -1.86 4.81 -1.41
N ARG A 72 -0.99 3.89 -0.96
CA ARG A 72 -1.31 2.46 -0.83
C ARG A 72 -2.48 2.19 0.10
N LEU A 73 -2.56 2.92 1.23
CA LEU A 73 -3.68 2.79 2.17
C LEU A 73 -4.96 3.38 1.60
N TRP A 74 -4.87 4.54 0.96
CA TRP A 74 -6.02 5.17 0.31
C TRP A 74 -6.64 4.25 -0.74
N VAL A 75 -5.81 3.64 -1.57
CA VAL A 75 -6.24 2.70 -2.62
C VAL A 75 -6.92 1.48 -2.01
N LEU A 76 -6.32 0.85 -1.02
CA LEU A 76 -6.89 -0.32 -0.37
C LEU A 76 -8.22 -0.03 0.33
N VAL A 77 -8.38 1.17 0.90
CA VAL A 77 -9.65 1.58 1.54
C VAL A 77 -10.73 1.82 0.50
N ASN A 78 -10.43 2.55 -0.58
CA ASN A 78 -11.46 2.99 -1.52
C ASN A 78 -11.76 1.96 -2.62
N GLU A 79 -10.74 1.27 -3.13
CA GLU A 79 -10.88 0.32 -4.23
C GLU A 79 -10.86 -1.14 -3.75
N GLY A 80 -10.26 -1.41 -2.60
CA GLY A 80 -9.90 -2.77 -2.20
C GLY A 80 -8.81 -3.35 -3.10
N GLY A 81 -8.69 -4.69 -3.15
CA GLY A 81 -7.70 -5.36 -3.99
C GLY A 81 -6.40 -5.66 -3.27
N ILE A 82 -5.34 -5.87 -4.03
CA ILE A 82 -4.01 -6.25 -3.56
C ILE A 82 -3.03 -5.14 -3.92
N TYR A 83 -2.41 -4.53 -2.93
CA TYR A 83 -1.29 -3.61 -3.13
C TYR A 83 0.01 -4.39 -3.11
N MET A 84 0.89 -4.11 -4.06
CA MET A 84 2.26 -4.64 -4.08
C MET A 84 3.28 -3.53 -4.37
N ASP A 85 4.40 -3.54 -3.62
CA ASP A 85 5.59 -2.78 -4.00
C ASP A 85 6.21 -3.37 -5.27
N THR A 86 6.85 -2.54 -6.07
CA THR A 86 7.37 -2.92 -7.40
C THR A 86 8.61 -3.83 -7.36
N ASP A 87 9.07 -4.21 -6.18
CA ASP A 87 10.11 -5.21 -5.93
C ASP A 87 9.56 -6.55 -5.39
N VAL A 88 8.24 -6.69 -5.33
CA VAL A 88 7.55 -7.93 -4.95
C VAL A 88 7.33 -8.81 -6.19
N GLU A 89 7.97 -9.97 -6.24
CA GLU A 89 7.77 -10.99 -7.27
C GLU A 89 6.69 -11.98 -6.86
N VAL A 90 5.68 -12.22 -7.71
CA VAL A 90 4.66 -13.24 -7.49
C VAL A 90 5.15 -14.58 -8.07
N LEU A 91 5.09 -15.65 -7.27
CA LEU A 91 5.56 -16.98 -7.64
C LEU A 91 4.42 -17.99 -7.82
N ARG A 92 3.19 -17.65 -7.39
CA ARG A 92 2.00 -18.52 -7.46
C ARG A 92 0.73 -17.67 -7.57
N PRO A 93 -0.38 -18.22 -8.09
CA PRO A 93 -1.69 -17.53 -8.09
C PRO A 93 -2.10 -17.07 -6.68
N LEU A 94 -2.73 -15.89 -6.60
CA LEU A 94 -3.18 -15.28 -5.35
C LEU A 94 -4.65 -15.55 -5.02
N ASP A 95 -5.37 -16.30 -5.89
CA ASP A 95 -6.81 -16.54 -5.78
C ASP A 95 -7.24 -17.15 -4.44
N VAL A 96 -6.40 -17.99 -3.84
CA VAL A 96 -6.66 -18.65 -2.56
C VAL A 96 -6.85 -17.67 -1.38
N PHE A 97 -6.43 -16.41 -1.55
CA PHE A 97 -6.54 -15.39 -0.51
C PHE A 97 -7.72 -14.44 -0.70
N LEU A 98 -8.43 -14.50 -1.85
CA LEU A 98 -9.46 -13.52 -2.20
C LEU A 98 -10.73 -13.61 -1.35
N GLU A 99 -11.00 -14.77 -0.75
CA GLU A 99 -12.13 -14.95 0.17
C GLU A 99 -11.90 -14.31 1.54
N LEU A 100 -10.67 -13.92 1.85
CA LEU A 100 -10.35 -13.19 3.07
C LEU A 100 -10.86 -11.75 2.98
N GLN A 101 -11.08 -11.13 4.14
CA GLN A 101 -11.40 -9.70 4.19
C GLN A 101 -10.15 -8.81 4.05
N ALA A 102 -9.02 -9.31 4.51
CA ALA A 102 -7.74 -8.65 4.41
C ALA A 102 -6.61 -9.67 4.65
N PHE A 103 -5.44 -9.41 4.09
CA PHE A 103 -4.20 -10.11 4.43
C PHE A 103 -2.97 -9.21 4.23
N SER A 104 -1.87 -9.59 4.86
CA SER A 104 -0.53 -9.06 4.62
C SER A 104 0.47 -10.20 4.71
N GLY A 105 1.65 -10.03 4.12
CA GLY A 105 2.76 -10.94 4.29
C GLY A 105 3.64 -10.60 5.48
N PHE A 106 4.66 -11.42 5.72
CA PHE A 106 5.73 -11.13 6.65
C PHE A 106 7.02 -10.83 5.87
N GLU A 107 7.77 -9.82 6.28
CA GLU A 107 9.12 -9.53 5.76
C GLU A 107 10.21 -10.09 6.66
N ALA A 108 9.86 -10.48 7.90
CA ALA A 108 10.67 -11.18 8.87
C ALA A 108 9.75 -11.97 9.82
N ASP A 109 10.30 -12.84 10.65
CA ASP A 109 9.54 -13.76 11.53
C ASP A 109 8.49 -13.05 12.41
N ASP A 110 8.74 -11.80 12.78
CA ASP A 110 7.90 -11.00 13.67
C ASP A 110 7.44 -9.66 13.05
N ARG A 111 7.70 -9.43 11.76
CA ARG A 111 7.44 -8.15 11.11
C ARG A 111 6.51 -8.29 9.91
N LEU A 112 5.35 -7.62 9.99
CA LEU A 112 4.42 -7.53 8.88
C LEU A 112 5.00 -6.67 7.76
N SER A 113 4.78 -7.10 6.53
CA SER A 113 5.18 -6.36 5.33
C SER A 113 4.11 -5.36 4.92
N THR A 114 4.51 -4.15 4.56
CA THR A 114 3.64 -3.19 3.85
C THR A 114 3.83 -3.22 2.34
N GLY A 115 4.82 -3.99 1.88
CA GLY A 115 5.07 -4.22 0.46
C GLY A 115 4.08 -5.18 -0.20
N LEU A 116 3.33 -5.96 0.59
CA LEU A 116 2.23 -6.80 0.15
C LEU A 116 1.08 -6.69 1.15
N MET A 117 0.01 -6.04 0.77
CA MET A 117 -1.22 -5.90 1.57
C MET A 117 -2.43 -6.05 0.69
N ALA A 118 -3.52 -6.58 1.25
CA ALA A 118 -4.77 -6.72 0.52
C ALA A 118 -5.97 -6.52 1.43
N SER A 119 -7.04 -5.98 0.88
CA SER A 119 -8.31 -5.85 1.60
C SER A 119 -9.52 -5.79 0.68
N SER A 120 -10.68 -6.13 1.22
CA SER A 120 -11.94 -5.65 0.69
C SER A 120 -12.05 -4.14 0.86
N PRO A 121 -12.83 -3.43 0.01
CA PRO A 121 -13.06 -2.01 0.19
C PRO A 121 -13.64 -1.70 1.59
N HIS A 122 -13.28 -0.54 2.15
CA HIS A 122 -13.76 -0.05 3.44
C HIS A 122 -13.54 -1.00 4.62
N GLN A 123 -12.48 -1.80 4.56
CA GLN A 123 -12.11 -2.69 5.65
C GLN A 123 -11.68 -1.85 6.87
N PRO A 124 -12.31 -2.04 8.07
CA PRO A 124 -12.15 -1.12 9.21
C PRO A 124 -10.73 -0.94 9.72
N PHE A 125 -9.89 -1.98 9.61
CA PHE A 125 -8.49 -1.91 10.01
C PHE A 125 -7.69 -0.94 9.11
N PHE A 126 -7.88 -1.05 7.78
CA PHE A 126 -7.22 -0.16 6.83
C PHE A 126 -7.77 1.27 6.87
N GLU A 127 -9.07 1.44 7.11
CA GLU A 127 -9.65 2.78 7.37
C GLU A 127 -9.03 3.44 8.60
N LYS A 128 -8.77 2.68 9.66
CA LYS A 128 -8.10 3.21 10.86
C LYS A 128 -6.66 3.63 10.55
N LEU A 129 -5.91 2.83 9.79
CA LEU A 129 -4.56 3.18 9.33
C LEU A 129 -4.56 4.45 8.47
N LEU A 130 -5.52 4.57 7.55
CA LEU A 130 -5.63 5.75 6.69
C LEU A 130 -5.96 7.01 7.50
N ARG A 131 -6.90 6.93 8.44
CA ARG A 131 -7.27 8.06 9.31
C ARG A 131 -6.14 8.57 10.19
N ASP A 132 -5.15 7.75 10.50
CA ASP A 132 -3.95 8.20 11.23
C ASP A 132 -3.20 9.32 10.48
N TYR A 133 -3.30 9.34 9.15
CA TYR A 133 -2.69 10.37 8.32
C TYR A 133 -3.42 11.72 8.33
N ASP A 134 -4.66 11.81 8.80
CA ASP A 134 -5.45 13.05 8.79
C ASP A 134 -4.82 14.13 9.68
N GLY A 135 -4.21 13.72 10.79
CA GLY A 135 -3.54 14.62 11.73
C GLY A 135 -2.01 14.71 11.56
N ARG A 136 -1.42 13.96 10.61
CA ARG A 136 0.03 13.88 10.45
C ARG A 136 0.56 14.94 9.49
N SER A 137 1.81 15.35 9.75
CA SER A 137 2.64 16.16 8.85
C SER A 137 3.93 15.41 8.58
N PHE A 138 4.35 15.34 7.30
CA PHE A 138 5.66 14.78 6.96
C PHE A 138 6.80 15.70 7.37
N VAL A 139 6.59 17.02 7.24
CA VAL A 139 7.54 18.02 7.70
C VAL A 139 7.15 18.46 9.12
N LYS A 140 8.03 18.19 10.08
CA LYS A 140 7.85 18.58 11.50
C LYS A 140 8.06 20.09 11.69
N PRO A 141 7.57 20.68 12.79
CA PRO A 141 7.76 22.12 13.05
C PRO A 141 9.22 22.60 13.07
N ASN A 142 10.16 21.72 13.39
CA ASN A 142 11.60 22.00 13.37
C ASN A 142 12.25 21.79 11.99
N GLY A 143 11.46 21.53 10.94
CA GLY A 143 11.95 21.29 9.58
C GLY A 143 12.47 19.86 9.30
N SER A 144 12.56 18.98 10.30
CA SER A 144 12.92 17.59 10.08
C SER A 144 11.74 16.78 9.52
N PHE A 145 12.01 15.60 8.94
CA PHE A 145 10.98 14.74 8.39
C PHE A 145 10.47 13.72 9.42
N ASP A 146 9.19 13.39 9.31
CA ASP A 146 8.61 12.22 10.00
C ASP A 146 8.95 10.96 9.21
N LEU A 147 9.92 10.20 9.66
CA LEU A 147 10.38 8.96 9.03
C LEU A 147 9.68 7.71 9.59
N THR A 148 8.56 7.87 10.29
CA THR A 148 7.73 6.75 10.76
C THR A 148 7.07 6.07 9.56
N THR A 149 7.39 4.80 9.35
CA THR A 149 6.88 4.00 8.24
C THR A 149 5.56 3.33 8.57
N ASN A 150 4.81 2.92 7.53
CA ASN A 150 3.59 2.10 7.67
C ASN A 150 3.85 0.77 8.36
N VAL A 151 5.03 0.18 8.22
CA VAL A 151 5.40 -1.07 8.90
C VAL A 151 5.20 -0.92 10.40
N TRP A 152 5.67 0.17 10.99
CA TRP A 152 5.51 0.44 12.41
C TRP A 152 4.03 0.63 12.81
N LEU A 153 3.26 1.38 12.01
CA LEU A 153 1.83 1.60 12.26
C LEU A 153 1.03 0.29 12.17
N LEU A 154 1.28 -0.49 11.11
CA LEU A 154 0.65 -1.78 10.90
C LEU A 154 0.92 -2.74 12.07
N GLN A 155 2.18 -2.82 12.48
CA GLN A 155 2.63 -3.65 13.59
C GLN A 155 1.95 -3.27 14.91
N MET A 156 1.96 -1.98 15.25
CA MET A 156 1.37 -1.47 16.49
C MET A 156 -0.13 -1.77 16.58
N LEU A 157 -0.88 -1.57 15.49
CA LEU A 157 -2.32 -1.84 15.46
C LEU A 157 -2.66 -3.33 15.43
N ALA A 158 -1.82 -4.17 14.83
CA ALA A 158 -1.98 -5.63 14.85
C ALA A 158 -1.78 -6.20 16.27
N TRP A 159 -0.78 -5.71 17.01
CA TRP A 159 -0.53 -6.12 18.39
C TRP A 159 -1.68 -5.74 19.35
N ILE A 160 -2.27 -4.57 19.20
CA ILE A 160 -3.41 -4.14 20.03
C ILE A 160 -4.62 -5.10 19.89
N ARG A 161 -4.83 -5.71 18.72
CA ARG A 161 -5.91 -6.69 18.50
C ARG A 161 -5.63 -8.10 19.00
N ALA A 162 -4.37 -8.47 19.19
CA ALA A 162 -4.00 -9.78 19.74
C ALA A 162 -4.28 -9.92 21.26
N TRP A 163 -4.67 -8.82 21.93
CA TRP A 163 -4.93 -8.76 23.38
C TRP A 163 -6.41 -8.51 23.74
N PHE A 164 -7.31 -8.46 22.76
CA PHE A 164 -8.77 -8.38 22.92
C PHE A 164 -9.46 -9.40 21.99
#